data_5590ce277d867aaf4eba5bdf16d37c7b
#
_entry.id   5590ce277d867aaf4eba5bdf16d37c7b
#
_cell.length_a   1.000
_cell.length_b   1.000
_cell.length_c   1.000
_cell.angle_alpha   90.00
_cell.angle_beta   90.00
_cell.angle_gamma   90.00
#
_symmetry.space_group_name_H-M   'P 1'
#
loop_
_entity.id
_entity.type
_entity.pdbx_description
1 polymer ?
#
loop_
_entity_poly.entity_id
_entity_poly.type
_entity_poly.pdbx_seq_one_letter_code
_entity_poly.pdbx_strand_id
1 'polypeptide(L)'
;VMMTVLQNAFANTSSSITSAKVQGNIVDLLMPPLGPGEILTAMVAAAVTRGVLVAFVCIATFWFFDAIIPPPSLLTAVLFLLLGSAVMAMAGLIAGVWAQKFDHLSAITNFVVQPLAFLSGTFYSIDRLPAPFDTIAGLNPFFMIIDGFRYGMTGLLESYLGTSVMVVGCMTVFLLSLIHISEPTRQVL
;
A
#
# COMPACT_ATOMS: atom_id res chain seq x y z
N VAL A 1 -13.12 -1.52 0.84
CA VAL A 1 -12.37 -1.71 -0.42
C VAL A 1 -10.93 -1.27 -0.26
N MET A 2 -10.68 0.03 -0.04
CA MET A 2 -9.30 0.55 -0.09
C MET A 2 -8.38 -0.09 0.96
N MET A 3 -8.81 -0.23 2.21
CA MET A 3 -8.06 -0.92 3.26
C MET A 3 -7.62 -2.33 2.84
N THR A 4 -8.53 -3.11 2.25
CA THR A 4 -8.23 -4.47 1.75
C THR A 4 -7.19 -4.44 0.64
N VAL A 5 -7.28 -3.48 -0.29
CA VAL A 5 -6.32 -3.30 -1.37
C VAL A 5 -4.93 -2.99 -0.83
N LEU A 6 -4.79 -2.06 0.12
CA LEU A 6 -3.52 -1.68 0.73
C LEU A 6 -2.85 -2.86 1.43
N GLN A 7 -3.62 -3.60 2.24
CA GLN A 7 -3.11 -4.79 2.94
C GLN A 7 -2.70 -5.90 1.97
N ASN A 8 -3.48 -6.13 0.90
CA ASN A 8 -3.12 -7.11 -0.14
C ASN A 8 -1.86 -6.70 -0.91
N ALA A 9 -1.70 -5.43 -1.26
CA ALA A 9 -0.52 -4.94 -1.95
C ALA A 9 0.75 -5.14 -1.10
N PHE A 10 0.69 -4.78 0.19
CA PHE A 10 1.77 -5.02 1.15
C PHE A 10 2.09 -6.52 1.28
N ALA A 11 1.08 -7.34 1.54
CA ALA A 11 1.25 -8.77 1.75
C ALA A 11 1.81 -9.49 0.52
N ASN A 12 1.41 -9.06 -0.70
CA ASN A 12 1.86 -9.68 -1.93
C ASN A 12 3.37 -9.55 -2.13
N THR A 13 3.91 -8.34 -2.02
CA THR A 13 5.35 -8.09 -2.22
C THR A 13 6.19 -8.65 -1.08
N SER A 14 5.76 -8.44 0.17
CA SER A 14 6.49 -8.90 1.34
C SER A 14 6.55 -10.42 1.43
N SER A 15 5.44 -11.11 1.19
CA SER A 15 5.40 -12.58 1.21
C SER A 15 6.17 -13.20 0.05
N SER A 16 6.16 -12.60 -1.15
CA SER A 16 6.90 -13.12 -2.31
C SER A 16 8.40 -13.17 -2.03
N ILE A 17 8.98 -12.09 -1.48
CA ILE A 17 10.42 -12.05 -1.16
C ILE A 17 10.74 -12.99 0.00
N THR A 18 9.95 -12.95 1.07
CA THR A 18 10.20 -13.80 2.24
C THR A 18 10.08 -15.27 1.88
N SER A 19 9.11 -15.64 1.02
CA SER A 19 8.95 -17.00 0.51
C SER A 19 10.17 -17.46 -0.29
N ALA A 20 10.67 -16.61 -1.21
CA ALA A 20 11.87 -16.91 -1.99
C ALA A 20 13.10 -17.13 -1.09
N LYS A 21 13.26 -16.35 -0.01
CA LYS A 21 14.33 -16.52 0.97
C LYS A 21 14.19 -17.84 1.75
N VAL A 22 13.00 -18.12 2.29
CA VAL A 22 12.76 -19.30 3.12
C VAL A 22 12.91 -20.60 2.32
N GLN A 23 12.51 -20.59 1.05
CA GLN A 23 12.64 -21.73 0.14
C GLN A 23 14.04 -21.86 -0.48
N GLY A 24 14.93 -20.89 -0.28
CA GLY A 24 16.26 -20.87 -0.87
C GLY A 24 16.30 -20.50 -2.37
N ASN A 25 15.16 -20.12 -2.96
CA ASN A 25 15.01 -19.78 -4.38
C ASN A 25 15.32 -18.32 -4.70
N ILE A 26 15.87 -17.57 -3.74
CA ILE A 26 16.20 -16.15 -3.96
C ILE A 26 17.25 -15.97 -5.05
N VAL A 27 18.10 -16.99 -5.26
CA VAL A 27 19.10 -17.02 -6.31
C VAL A 27 18.44 -16.99 -7.69
N ASP A 28 17.33 -17.71 -7.87
CA ASP A 28 16.59 -17.76 -9.13
C ASP A 28 16.00 -16.38 -9.51
N LEU A 29 15.69 -15.55 -8.51
CA LEU A 29 15.24 -14.18 -8.71
C LEU A 29 16.40 -13.23 -9.11
N LEU A 30 17.62 -13.54 -8.69
CA LEU A 30 18.81 -12.72 -8.91
C LEU A 30 19.66 -13.18 -10.11
N MET A 31 19.48 -14.42 -10.59
CA MET A 31 20.23 -14.97 -11.73
C MET A 31 19.89 -14.33 -13.08
N PRO A 32 18.64 -13.94 -13.41
CA PRO A 32 18.37 -13.26 -14.66
C PRO A 32 19.13 -11.95 -14.77
N PRO A 33 19.61 -11.57 -15.97
CA PRO A 33 20.34 -10.32 -16.20
C PRO A 33 19.37 -9.12 -16.18
N LEU A 34 18.54 -9.03 -15.14
CA LEU A 34 17.57 -7.97 -14.92
C LEU A 34 18.21 -6.92 -14.00
N GLY A 35 18.07 -5.66 -14.39
CA GLY A 35 18.42 -4.55 -13.53
C GLY A 35 17.52 -4.53 -12.27
N PRO A 36 18.06 -4.08 -11.12
CA PRO A 36 17.27 -4.03 -9.87
C PRO A 36 15.99 -3.20 -10.03
N GLY A 37 16.01 -2.13 -10.83
CA GLY A 37 14.84 -1.33 -11.14
C GLY A 37 13.77 -2.11 -11.92
N GLU A 38 14.17 -3.05 -12.76
CA GLU A 38 13.23 -3.90 -13.52
C GLU A 38 12.53 -4.90 -12.60
N ILE A 39 13.28 -5.50 -11.66
CA ILE A 39 12.70 -6.40 -10.64
C ILE A 39 11.72 -5.63 -9.75
N LEU A 40 12.10 -4.42 -9.30
CA LEU A 40 11.26 -3.56 -8.50
C LEU A 40 9.95 -3.22 -9.24
N THR A 41 10.07 -2.72 -10.46
CA THR A 41 8.89 -2.32 -11.25
C THR A 41 7.97 -3.50 -11.54
N ALA A 42 8.53 -4.68 -11.84
CA ALA A 42 7.76 -5.89 -12.03
C ALA A 42 6.98 -6.32 -10.77
N MET A 43 7.64 -6.28 -9.58
CA MET A 43 7.00 -6.64 -8.32
C MET A 43 5.91 -5.65 -7.92
N VAL A 44 6.16 -4.34 -8.07
CA VAL A 44 5.18 -3.29 -7.80
C VAL A 44 4.01 -3.40 -8.77
N ALA A 45 4.27 -3.59 -10.07
CA ALA A 45 3.23 -3.77 -11.08
C ALA A 45 2.35 -5.00 -10.79
N ALA A 46 2.93 -6.12 -10.39
CA ALA A 46 2.19 -7.30 -9.99
C ALA A 46 1.29 -7.06 -8.77
N ALA A 47 1.80 -6.34 -7.76
CA ALA A 47 1.03 -5.99 -6.57
C ALA A 47 -0.11 -5.01 -6.89
N VAL A 48 0.15 -4.00 -7.72
CA VAL A 48 -0.87 -3.03 -8.19
C VAL A 48 -1.95 -3.75 -8.99
N THR A 49 -1.58 -4.62 -9.93
CA THR A 49 -2.55 -5.42 -10.70
C THR A 49 -3.44 -6.26 -9.79
N ARG A 50 -2.85 -6.93 -8.79
CA ARG A 50 -3.62 -7.69 -7.79
C ARG A 50 -4.52 -6.77 -6.96
N GLY A 51 -4.04 -5.59 -6.56
CA GLY A 51 -4.84 -4.59 -5.85
C GLY A 51 -6.05 -4.13 -6.66
N VAL A 52 -5.86 -3.87 -7.96
CA VAL A 52 -6.94 -3.51 -8.89
C VAL A 52 -7.96 -4.65 -9.03
N LEU A 53 -7.52 -5.90 -9.14
CA LEU A 53 -8.40 -7.06 -9.21
C LEU A 53 -9.24 -7.21 -7.92
N VAL A 54 -8.62 -7.04 -6.76
CA VAL A 54 -9.31 -7.06 -5.46
C VAL A 54 -10.34 -5.93 -5.38
N ALA A 55 -9.97 -4.72 -5.79
CA ALA A 55 -10.89 -3.59 -5.82
C ALA A 55 -12.07 -3.86 -6.76
N PHE A 56 -11.80 -4.40 -7.95
CA PHE A 56 -12.84 -4.74 -8.91
C PHE A 56 -13.83 -5.76 -8.35
N VAL A 57 -13.33 -6.85 -7.74
CA VAL A 57 -14.19 -7.87 -7.12
C VAL A 57 -15.03 -7.28 -5.98
N CYS A 58 -14.43 -6.46 -5.12
CA CYS A 58 -15.17 -5.80 -4.05
C CYS A 58 -16.27 -4.86 -4.60
N ILE A 59 -15.93 -4.04 -5.59
CA ILE A 59 -16.88 -3.10 -6.21
C ILE A 59 -18.00 -3.88 -6.92
N ALA A 60 -17.67 -4.92 -7.68
CA ALA A 60 -18.67 -5.79 -8.33
C ALA A 60 -19.62 -6.43 -7.32
N THR A 61 -19.09 -6.87 -6.16
CA THR A 61 -19.91 -7.43 -5.08
C THR A 61 -20.88 -6.38 -4.52
N PHE A 62 -20.39 -5.17 -4.23
CA PHE A 62 -21.25 -4.10 -3.73
C PHE A 62 -22.28 -3.65 -4.76
N TRP A 63 -21.93 -3.66 -6.05
CA TRP A 63 -22.86 -3.36 -7.13
C TRP A 63 -23.98 -4.41 -7.22
N PHE A 64 -23.65 -5.68 -7.04
CA PHE A 64 -24.64 -6.76 -7.03
C PHE A 64 -25.68 -6.62 -5.89
N PHE A 65 -25.28 -6.01 -4.77
CA PHE A 65 -26.17 -5.75 -3.62
C PHE A 65 -26.81 -4.35 -3.63
N ASP A 66 -26.78 -3.64 -4.76
CA ASP A 66 -27.29 -2.26 -4.89
C ASP A 66 -26.71 -1.27 -3.84
N ALA A 67 -25.50 -1.52 -3.38
CA ALA A 67 -24.85 -0.74 -2.33
C ALA A 67 -23.88 0.32 -2.88
N ILE A 68 -23.88 0.59 -4.19
CA ILE A 68 -22.99 1.57 -4.83
C ILE A 68 -23.77 2.78 -5.33
N ILE A 69 -23.32 3.96 -4.91
CA ILE A 69 -23.67 5.24 -5.49
C ILE A 69 -22.69 5.51 -6.65
N PRO A 70 -23.13 6.06 -7.81
CA PRO A 70 -22.25 6.42 -8.89
C PRO A 70 -21.11 7.32 -8.37
N PRO A 71 -19.83 6.98 -8.63
CA PRO A 71 -18.70 7.74 -8.10
C PRO A 71 -18.66 9.13 -8.75
N PRO A 72 -18.60 10.22 -7.96
CA PRO A 72 -18.53 11.59 -8.49
C PRO A 72 -17.21 11.85 -9.24
N SER A 73 -16.13 11.18 -8.88
CA SER A 73 -14.82 11.29 -9.54
C SER A 73 -14.11 9.94 -9.60
N LEU A 74 -14.44 9.14 -10.61
CA LEU A 74 -13.80 7.85 -10.83
C LEU A 74 -12.28 7.99 -11.05
N LEU A 75 -11.85 9.08 -11.72
CA LEU A 75 -10.42 9.34 -11.95
C LEU A 75 -9.65 9.48 -10.65
N THR A 76 -10.18 10.23 -9.68
CA THR A 76 -9.56 10.40 -8.35
C THR A 76 -9.51 9.07 -7.61
N ALA A 77 -10.59 8.30 -7.62
CA ALA A 77 -10.62 6.98 -6.98
C ALA A 77 -9.56 6.03 -7.56
N VAL A 78 -9.45 5.96 -8.89
CA VAL A 78 -8.46 5.12 -9.57
C VAL A 78 -7.04 5.60 -9.28
N LEU A 79 -6.79 6.91 -9.28
CA LEU A 79 -5.48 7.47 -8.98
C LEU A 79 -5.01 7.10 -7.57
N PHE A 80 -5.85 7.29 -6.55
CA PHE A 80 -5.50 6.91 -5.17
C PHE A 80 -5.39 5.40 -4.98
N LEU A 81 -6.17 4.60 -5.72
CA LEU A 81 -6.04 3.14 -5.73
C LEU A 81 -4.67 2.69 -6.27
N LEU A 82 -4.25 3.25 -7.40
CA LEU A 82 -2.95 2.91 -8.00
C LEU A 82 -1.78 3.39 -7.16
N LEU A 83 -1.79 4.66 -6.74
CA LEU A 83 -0.72 5.23 -5.91
C LEU A 83 -0.64 4.54 -4.55
N GLY A 84 -1.77 4.32 -3.88
CA GLY A 84 -1.83 3.65 -2.59
C GLY A 84 -1.33 2.20 -2.68
N SER A 85 -1.73 1.47 -3.72
CA SER A 85 -1.23 0.10 -3.97
C SER A 85 0.29 0.11 -4.21
N ALA A 86 0.82 1.07 -4.97
CA ALA A 86 2.24 1.17 -5.23
C ALA A 86 3.04 1.50 -3.96
N VAL A 87 2.58 2.45 -3.15
CA VAL A 87 3.20 2.79 -1.85
C VAL A 87 3.25 1.58 -0.95
N MET A 88 2.14 0.85 -0.80
CA MET A 88 2.08 -0.33 0.05
C MET A 88 2.88 -1.51 -0.49
N ALA A 89 2.95 -1.67 -1.82
CA ALA A 89 3.82 -2.65 -2.46
C ALA A 89 5.29 -2.38 -2.16
N MET A 90 5.73 -1.13 -2.25
CA MET A 90 7.11 -0.74 -1.93
C MET A 90 7.43 -0.91 -0.44
N ALA A 91 6.51 -0.54 0.45
CA ALA A 91 6.66 -0.77 1.89
C ALA A 91 6.75 -2.29 2.20
N GLY A 92 5.92 -3.10 1.54
CA GLY A 92 5.96 -4.56 1.64
C GLY A 92 7.27 -5.15 1.11
N LEU A 93 7.84 -4.56 0.05
CA LEU A 93 9.12 -4.97 -0.51
C LEU A 93 10.26 -4.73 0.49
N ILE A 94 10.31 -3.54 1.11
CA ILE A 94 11.27 -3.21 2.16
C ILE A 94 11.13 -4.18 3.35
N ALA A 95 9.90 -4.41 3.81
CA ALA A 95 9.62 -5.36 4.88
C ALA A 95 10.07 -6.79 4.54
N GLY A 96 9.82 -7.26 3.30
CA GLY A 96 10.24 -8.57 2.81
C GLY A 96 11.77 -8.71 2.69
N VAL A 97 12.47 -7.63 2.31
CA VAL A 97 13.95 -7.61 2.29
C VAL A 97 14.51 -7.71 3.70
N TRP A 98 13.90 -7.03 4.68
CA TRP A 98 14.34 -7.07 6.08
C TRP A 98 13.98 -8.39 6.77
N ALA A 99 12.80 -8.95 6.48
CA ALA A 99 12.32 -10.19 7.09
C ALA A 99 13.14 -11.40 6.62
N GLN A 100 13.64 -12.20 7.56
CA GLN A 100 14.34 -13.48 7.28
C GLN A 100 13.39 -14.68 7.41
N LYS A 101 12.29 -14.53 8.13
CA LYS A 101 11.29 -15.56 8.42
C LYS A 101 9.89 -14.96 8.33
N PHE A 102 8.88 -15.81 8.14
CA PHE A 102 7.48 -15.38 8.15
C PHE A 102 7.05 -14.76 9.49
N ASP A 103 7.65 -15.17 10.61
CA ASP A 103 7.35 -14.61 11.94
C ASP A 103 7.70 -13.11 12.01
N HIS A 104 8.83 -12.70 11.41
CA HIS A 104 9.20 -11.27 11.34
C HIS A 104 8.19 -10.48 10.52
N LEU A 105 7.71 -11.07 9.42
CA LEU A 105 6.70 -10.43 8.56
C LEU A 105 5.36 -10.30 9.28
N SER A 106 4.95 -11.36 10.01
CA SER A 106 3.74 -11.34 10.83
C SER A 106 3.82 -10.29 11.94
N ALA A 107 4.99 -10.12 12.55
CA ALA A 107 5.21 -9.09 13.56
C ALA A 107 5.03 -7.67 12.96
N ILE A 108 5.65 -7.37 11.80
CA ILE A 108 5.45 -6.07 11.13
C ILE A 108 3.98 -5.85 10.79
N THR A 109 3.33 -6.86 10.23
CA THR A 109 1.92 -6.76 9.84
C THR A 109 1.03 -6.47 11.03
N ASN A 110 1.19 -7.21 12.14
CA ASN A 110 0.31 -7.11 13.30
C ASN A 110 0.61 -5.89 14.18
N PHE A 111 1.88 -5.48 14.30
CA PHE A 111 2.27 -4.40 15.21
C PHE A 111 2.44 -3.05 14.52
N VAL A 112 2.59 -3.01 13.19
CA VAL A 112 2.76 -1.75 12.44
C VAL A 112 1.61 -1.55 11.48
N VAL A 113 1.39 -2.47 10.52
CA VAL A 113 0.41 -2.27 9.44
C VAL A 113 -1.02 -2.26 9.98
N GLN A 114 -1.36 -3.19 10.87
CA GLN A 114 -2.73 -3.28 11.42
C GLN A 114 -3.11 -2.04 12.26
N PRO A 115 -2.30 -1.56 13.24
CA PRO A 115 -2.64 -0.34 13.96
C PRO A 115 -2.76 0.89 13.05
N LEU A 116 -1.87 1.06 12.08
CA LEU A 116 -1.96 2.16 11.10
C LEU A 116 -3.23 2.06 10.25
N ALA A 117 -3.61 0.85 9.84
CA ALA A 117 -4.84 0.62 9.10
C ALA A 117 -6.10 0.90 9.94
N PHE A 118 -6.10 0.55 11.23
CA PHE A 118 -7.20 0.90 12.14
C PHE A 118 -7.29 2.42 12.40
N LEU A 119 -6.14 3.11 12.52
CA LEU A 119 -6.06 4.56 12.69
C LEU A 119 -6.28 5.34 11.38
N SER A 120 -6.72 4.69 10.31
CA SER A 120 -6.91 5.30 8.98
C SER A 120 -8.27 5.98 8.78
N GLY A 121 -9.09 6.13 9.81
CA GLY A 121 -10.43 6.72 9.67
C GLY A 121 -11.42 5.86 8.87
N THR A 122 -11.12 4.56 8.64
CA THR A 122 -12.01 3.65 7.90
C THR A 122 -13.29 3.35 8.68
N PHE A 123 -13.21 3.27 10.00
CA PHE A 123 -14.33 2.86 10.87
C PHE A 123 -14.92 4.02 11.68
N TYR A 124 -14.30 5.19 11.67
CA TYR A 124 -14.73 6.40 12.38
C TYR A 124 -14.26 7.65 11.66
N SER A 125 -14.88 8.78 11.94
CA SER A 125 -14.41 10.09 11.47
C SER A 125 -13.31 10.62 12.40
N ILE A 126 -12.22 11.14 11.83
CA ILE A 126 -11.08 11.67 12.60
C ILE A 126 -11.50 12.83 13.50
N ASP A 127 -12.46 13.64 13.08
CA ASP A 127 -12.97 14.79 13.86
C ASP A 127 -13.57 14.40 15.22
N ARG A 128 -13.85 13.11 15.43
CA ARG A 128 -14.39 12.60 16.70
C ARG A 128 -13.32 12.08 17.65
N LEU A 129 -12.07 12.09 17.24
CA LEU A 129 -10.97 11.64 18.09
C LEU A 129 -10.55 12.76 19.05
N PRO A 130 -10.32 12.44 20.34
CA PRO A 130 -9.76 13.41 21.27
C PRO A 130 -8.28 13.66 20.95
N ALA A 131 -7.81 14.89 21.16
CA ALA A 131 -6.38 15.20 21.08
C ALA A 131 -5.58 14.33 22.06
N PRO A 132 -4.41 13.78 21.66
CA PRO A 132 -3.62 14.03 20.44
C PRO A 132 -3.87 13.04 19.29
N PHE A 133 -4.86 12.14 19.40
CA PHE A 133 -5.08 11.06 18.42
C PHE A 133 -5.58 11.56 17.07
N ASP A 134 -6.28 12.69 17.03
CA ASP A 134 -6.70 13.37 15.81
C ASP A 134 -5.50 13.77 14.94
N THR A 135 -4.48 14.37 15.56
CA THR A 135 -3.24 14.80 14.88
C THR A 135 -2.44 13.60 14.39
N ILE A 136 -2.32 12.55 15.21
CA ILE A 136 -1.59 11.32 14.84
C ILE A 136 -2.30 10.62 13.67
N ALA A 137 -3.62 10.53 13.72
CA ALA A 137 -4.41 9.94 12.65
C ALA A 137 -4.33 10.75 11.35
N GLY A 138 -4.33 12.08 11.43
CA GLY A 138 -4.18 12.98 10.30
C GLY A 138 -2.81 12.89 9.60
N LEU A 139 -1.75 12.53 10.33
CA LEU A 139 -0.41 12.29 9.77
C LEU A 139 -0.23 10.88 9.21
N ASN A 140 -1.22 10.00 9.41
CA ASN A 140 -1.16 8.62 8.94
C ASN A 140 -1.29 8.54 7.41
N PRO A 141 -0.31 8.00 6.68
CA PRO A 141 -0.40 7.86 5.23
C PRO A 141 -1.56 6.98 4.77
N PHE A 142 -1.95 5.99 5.57
CA PHE A 142 -3.15 5.16 5.28
C PHE A 142 -4.41 6.02 5.26
N PHE A 143 -4.53 6.97 6.19
CA PHE A 143 -5.68 7.88 6.23
C PHE A 143 -5.75 8.71 4.94
N MET A 144 -4.65 9.33 4.53
CA MET A 144 -4.63 10.20 3.35
C MET A 144 -4.96 9.44 2.06
N ILE A 145 -4.48 8.20 1.93
CA ILE A 145 -4.78 7.34 0.78
C ILE A 145 -6.25 6.92 0.77
N ILE A 146 -6.78 6.53 1.92
CA ILE A 146 -8.17 6.06 2.05
C ILE A 146 -9.15 7.22 1.89
N ASP A 147 -8.84 8.39 2.44
CA ASP A 147 -9.67 9.58 2.34
C ASP A 147 -9.75 10.10 0.90
N GLY A 148 -8.62 10.12 0.17
CA GLY A 148 -8.60 10.47 -1.24
C GLY A 148 -9.39 9.49 -2.11
N PHE A 149 -9.31 8.19 -1.84
CA PHE A 149 -10.14 7.19 -2.50
C PHE A 149 -11.63 7.37 -2.16
N ARG A 150 -11.95 7.63 -0.88
CA ARG A 150 -13.32 7.88 -0.40
C ARG A 150 -13.91 9.11 -1.09
N TYR A 151 -13.14 10.20 -1.21
CA TYR A 151 -13.56 11.37 -1.97
C TYR A 151 -13.92 11.03 -3.41
N GLY A 152 -13.08 10.25 -4.10
CA GLY A 152 -13.35 9.81 -5.46
C GLY A 152 -14.65 8.99 -5.59
N MET A 153 -14.99 8.20 -4.59
CA MET A 153 -16.17 7.32 -4.56
C MET A 153 -17.44 7.98 -4.06
N THR A 154 -17.36 8.91 -3.10
CA THR A 154 -18.52 9.46 -2.38
C THR A 154 -18.64 10.98 -2.46
N GLY A 155 -17.58 11.69 -2.88
CA GLY A 155 -17.50 13.15 -2.86
C GLY A 155 -17.25 13.73 -1.45
N LEU A 156 -17.15 12.90 -0.42
CA LEU A 156 -16.89 13.33 0.95
C LEU A 156 -15.40 13.32 1.24
N LEU A 157 -14.88 14.43 1.72
CA LEU A 157 -13.47 14.60 2.05
C LEU A 157 -13.35 15.10 3.51
N GLU A 158 -12.49 14.46 4.30
CA GLU A 158 -12.13 14.89 5.66
C GLU A 158 -10.80 15.63 5.70
N SER A 159 -9.99 15.52 4.64
CA SER A 159 -8.70 16.21 4.50
C SER A 159 -8.67 17.10 3.24
N TYR A 160 -7.60 17.89 3.10
CA TYR A 160 -7.39 18.63 1.85
C TYR A 160 -6.84 17.72 0.76
N LEU A 161 -7.57 17.54 -0.33
CA LEU A 161 -7.18 16.65 -1.45
C LEU A 161 -5.76 16.94 -1.98
N GLY A 162 -5.39 18.22 -2.08
CA GLY A 162 -4.05 18.63 -2.50
C GLY A 162 -2.95 18.14 -1.54
N THR A 163 -3.20 18.20 -0.23
CA THR A 163 -2.29 17.68 0.78
C THR A 163 -2.15 16.16 0.68
N SER A 164 -3.25 15.44 0.50
CA SER A 164 -3.23 13.98 0.36
C SER A 164 -2.45 13.55 -0.88
N VAL A 165 -2.66 14.19 -2.03
CA VAL A 165 -1.89 13.92 -3.27
C VAL A 165 -0.41 14.21 -3.07
N MET A 166 -0.07 15.34 -2.46
CA MET A 166 1.32 15.74 -2.21
C MET A 166 2.04 14.75 -1.28
N VAL A 167 1.42 14.37 -0.16
CA VAL A 167 2.03 13.45 0.81
C VAL A 167 2.19 12.05 0.22
N VAL A 168 1.16 11.53 -0.46
CA VAL A 168 1.25 10.21 -1.11
C VAL A 168 2.29 10.21 -2.23
N GLY A 169 2.38 11.30 -3.01
CA GLY A 169 3.41 11.49 -4.04
C GLY A 169 4.82 11.55 -3.44
N CYS A 170 5.03 12.36 -2.41
CA CYS A 170 6.31 12.44 -1.69
C CYS A 170 6.71 11.10 -1.08
N MET A 171 5.76 10.37 -0.50
CA MET A 171 6.00 9.04 0.07
C MET A 171 6.39 8.03 -1.01
N THR A 172 5.75 8.08 -2.18
CA THR A 172 6.12 7.25 -3.33
C THR A 172 7.57 7.50 -3.76
N VAL A 173 7.95 8.76 -3.92
CA VAL A 173 9.33 9.16 -4.30
C VAL A 173 10.33 8.76 -3.21
N PHE A 174 9.99 8.96 -1.94
CA PHE A 174 10.85 8.59 -0.82
C PHE A 174 11.10 7.08 -0.75
N LEU A 175 10.06 6.25 -0.90
CA LEU A 175 10.19 4.80 -0.90
C LEU A 175 10.98 4.29 -2.11
N LEU A 176 10.79 4.89 -3.29
CA LEU A 176 11.60 4.60 -4.48
C LEU A 176 13.08 4.94 -4.22
N SER A 177 13.36 6.08 -3.60
CA SER A 177 14.72 6.49 -3.24
C SER A 177 15.38 5.53 -2.25
N LEU A 178 14.65 5.11 -1.20
CA LEU A 178 15.15 4.12 -0.23
C LEU A 178 15.52 2.79 -0.88
N ILE A 179 14.70 2.32 -1.81
CA ILE A 179 14.96 1.08 -2.53
C ILE A 179 16.20 1.23 -3.42
N HIS A 180 16.37 2.36 -4.10
CA HIS A 180 17.56 2.65 -4.92
C HIS A 180 18.84 2.71 -4.09
N ILE A 181 18.79 3.24 -2.87
CA ILE A 181 19.94 3.33 -1.95
C ILE A 181 20.31 1.95 -1.40
N SER A 182 19.35 1.05 -1.21
CA SER A 182 19.60 -0.31 -0.71
C SER A 182 20.20 -1.26 -1.76
N GLU A 183 20.28 -0.85 -3.03
CA GLU A 183 20.84 -1.65 -4.14
C GLU A 183 22.35 -1.90 -4.05
N PRO A 184 23.23 -0.92 -3.71
CA PRO A 184 24.67 -1.17 -3.63
C PRO A 184 25.06 -2.17 -2.53
N THR A 185 24.24 -2.34 -1.52
CA THR A 185 24.49 -3.31 -0.44
C THR A 185 24.29 -4.78 -0.88
N ARG A 186 23.64 -5.04 -2.01
CA ARG A 186 23.47 -6.39 -2.56
C ARG A 186 24.65 -6.89 -3.39
N GLN A 187 25.58 -6.02 -3.79
CA GLN A 187 26.79 -6.41 -4.51
C GLN A 187 27.91 -6.94 -3.60
N VAL A 188 27.70 -6.94 -2.27
CA VAL A 188 28.71 -7.30 -1.27
C VAL A 188 28.30 -8.56 -0.47
N LEU A 189 27.14 -9.14 -0.75
CA LEU A 189 26.69 -10.42 -0.20
C LEU A 189 26.60 -11.48 -1.29
#